data_96139e5af0b911132cb503208f443f9c
#
_entry.id   96139e5af0b911132cb503208f443f9c
#
_cell.length_a   1.000
_cell.length_b   1.000
_cell.length_c   1.000
_cell.angle_alpha   90.00
_cell.angle_beta   90.00
_cell.angle_gamma   90.00
#
_symmetry.space_group_name_H-M   'P 1'
#
loop_
_entity.id
_entity.type
_entity.pdbx_description
1 polymer ?
#
loop_
_entity_poly.entity_id
_entity_poly.type
_entity_poly.pdbx_seq_one_letter_code
_entity_poly.pdbx_strand_id
1 'polypeptide(L)'
;QLATVDATTFDMYLANMRTMVMEQLFQADVVIFNRCDDNTPKGKFRRAVKAQNRPAQIVYERADGTIDESADEELPFDINADVIDITDADYAIWYMDAQDNPKKYDGKKIKFLALVYNPEKMSRKGMFVPGRFAMTCCVEDVQFLGFKCKYPKSEEIGHKSWINITAEVHVEFAKEYRGKGPVLYPVS
;
A
#
# COMPACT_ATOMS: atom_id res chain seq x y z
N GLN A 1 4.69 20.89 -10.41
CA GLN A 1 6.14 20.84 -10.15
C GLN A 1 6.70 19.52 -10.67
N LEU A 2 7.86 19.55 -11.34
CA LEU A 2 8.49 18.37 -11.92
C LEU A 2 9.80 18.09 -11.15
N ALA A 3 10.04 16.84 -10.78
CA ALA A 3 11.28 16.36 -10.20
C ALA A 3 11.90 15.28 -11.11
N THR A 4 13.21 15.37 -11.35
CA THR A 4 13.97 14.35 -12.09
C THR A 4 14.93 13.66 -11.13
N VAL A 5 14.96 12.33 -11.20
CA VAL A 5 15.75 11.47 -10.32
C VAL A 5 16.55 10.49 -11.16
N ASP A 6 17.85 10.38 -10.89
CA ASP A 6 18.70 9.38 -11.52
C ASP A 6 18.45 8.00 -10.92
N ALA A 7 17.86 7.09 -11.71
CA ALA A 7 17.52 5.74 -11.28
C ALA A 7 18.74 4.92 -10.82
N THR A 8 19.92 5.20 -11.37
CA THR A 8 21.15 4.45 -11.04
C THR A 8 21.70 4.75 -9.65
N THR A 9 21.35 5.90 -9.08
CA THR A 9 21.84 6.37 -7.78
C THR A 9 20.76 6.47 -6.70
N PHE A 10 19.49 6.36 -7.06
CA PHE A 10 18.37 6.60 -6.16
C PHE A 10 18.40 5.70 -4.92
N ASP A 11 18.71 4.40 -5.07
CA ASP A 11 18.83 3.46 -3.95
C ASP A 11 19.89 3.89 -2.94
N MET A 12 21.02 4.38 -3.42
CA MET A 12 22.10 4.89 -2.56
C MET A 12 21.63 6.13 -1.78
N TYR A 13 20.92 7.03 -2.43
CA TYR A 13 20.35 8.20 -1.77
C TYR A 13 19.25 7.84 -0.77
N LEU A 14 18.38 6.89 -1.09
CA LEU A 14 17.37 6.38 -0.16
C LEU A 14 18.00 5.77 1.09
N ALA A 15 19.12 5.06 0.95
CA ALA A 15 19.79 4.42 2.06
C ALA A 15 20.51 5.41 2.99
N ASN A 16 21.10 6.50 2.44
CA ASN A 16 21.98 7.38 3.18
C ASN A 16 21.41 8.78 3.45
N MET A 17 20.48 9.27 2.61
CA MET A 17 19.98 10.65 2.64
C MET A 17 18.46 10.71 2.42
N ARG A 18 17.73 9.73 2.94
CA ARG A 18 16.31 9.51 2.67
C ARG A 18 15.45 10.76 2.86
N THR A 19 15.56 11.42 4.01
CA THR A 19 14.76 12.61 4.34
C THR A 19 14.95 13.71 3.30
N MET A 20 16.19 14.03 2.96
CA MET A 20 16.51 15.09 2.00
C MET A 20 15.92 14.79 0.60
N VAL A 21 16.04 13.55 0.14
CA VAL A 21 15.50 13.14 -1.17
C VAL A 21 13.98 13.19 -1.16
N MET A 22 13.34 12.71 -0.09
CA MET A 22 11.89 12.68 0.00
C MET A 22 11.28 14.07 0.13
N GLU A 23 11.93 15.01 0.80
CA GLU A 23 11.50 16.41 0.86
C GLU A 23 11.45 17.06 -0.54
N GLN A 24 12.41 16.74 -1.42
CA GLN A 24 12.40 17.23 -2.79
C GLN A 24 11.25 16.63 -3.63
N LEU A 25 10.87 15.40 -3.37
CA LEU A 25 9.83 14.68 -4.10
C LEU A 25 8.42 14.95 -3.56
N PHE A 26 8.32 15.43 -2.33
CA PHE A 26 7.03 15.58 -1.63
C PHE A 26 6.04 16.52 -2.35
N GLN A 27 6.53 17.57 -3.01
CA GLN A 27 5.70 18.56 -3.69
C GLN A 27 5.64 18.36 -5.21
N ALA A 28 6.27 17.32 -5.75
CA ALA A 28 6.30 17.09 -7.18
C ALA A 28 4.95 16.55 -7.69
N ASP A 29 4.40 17.17 -8.73
CA ASP A 29 3.23 16.63 -9.44
C ASP A 29 3.64 15.44 -10.33
N VAL A 30 4.88 15.50 -10.87
CA VAL A 30 5.46 14.46 -11.72
C VAL A 30 6.88 14.17 -11.25
N VAL A 31 7.21 12.89 -11.07
CA VAL A 31 8.55 12.39 -10.78
C VAL A 31 9.03 11.57 -11.96
N ILE A 32 10.12 11.97 -12.59
CA ILE A 32 10.74 11.25 -13.70
C ILE A 32 11.99 10.54 -13.18
N PHE A 33 11.98 9.22 -13.20
CA PHE A 33 13.20 8.43 -13.04
C PHE A 33 13.85 8.27 -14.40
N ASN A 34 15.00 8.91 -14.61
CA ASN A 34 15.76 8.79 -15.85
C ASN A 34 16.84 7.70 -15.75
N ARG A 35 17.43 7.33 -16.90
CA ARG A 35 18.48 6.31 -17.02
C ARG A 35 18.04 4.92 -16.53
N CYS A 36 16.74 4.63 -16.66
CA CYS A 36 16.22 3.33 -16.34
C CYS A 36 16.67 2.26 -17.34
N ASP A 37 16.84 1.04 -16.85
CA ASP A 37 17.10 -0.17 -17.64
C ASP A 37 16.13 -1.29 -17.21
N ASP A 38 16.31 -2.48 -17.76
CA ASP A 38 15.45 -3.63 -17.45
C ASP A 38 15.65 -4.15 -16.01
N ASN A 39 16.76 -3.81 -15.35
CA ASN A 39 17.07 -4.19 -13.97
C ASN A 39 16.66 -3.12 -12.96
N THR A 40 16.20 -1.95 -13.42
CA THR A 40 15.77 -0.87 -12.54
C THR A 40 14.60 -1.32 -11.67
N PRO A 41 14.70 -1.26 -10.32
CA PRO A 41 13.66 -1.74 -9.41
C PRO A 41 12.48 -0.74 -9.33
N LYS A 42 11.76 -0.57 -10.44
CA LYS A 42 10.70 0.42 -10.64
C LYS A 42 9.61 0.36 -9.56
N GLY A 43 9.17 -0.86 -9.20
CA GLY A 43 8.19 -1.06 -8.14
C GLY A 43 8.67 -0.54 -6.78
N LYS A 44 9.95 -0.75 -6.42
CA LYS A 44 10.55 -0.22 -5.20
C LYS A 44 10.58 1.32 -5.22
N PHE A 45 10.97 1.92 -6.35
CA PHE A 45 11.04 3.36 -6.51
C PHE A 45 9.65 4.01 -6.42
N ARG A 46 8.68 3.42 -7.11
CA ARG A 46 7.28 3.84 -7.05
C ARG A 46 6.77 3.82 -5.61
N ARG A 47 6.97 2.72 -4.88
CA ARG A 47 6.55 2.61 -3.48
C ARG A 47 7.19 3.68 -2.60
N ALA A 48 8.49 3.93 -2.77
CA ALA A 48 9.19 4.94 -2.00
C ALA A 48 8.60 6.35 -2.23
N VAL A 49 8.31 6.72 -3.48
CA VAL A 49 7.68 8.01 -3.80
C VAL A 49 6.24 8.07 -3.30
N LYS A 50 5.43 7.05 -3.59
CA LYS A 50 3.99 7.00 -3.23
C LYS A 50 3.75 6.99 -1.73
N ALA A 51 4.68 6.46 -0.93
CA ALA A 51 4.61 6.51 0.53
C ALA A 51 4.59 7.96 1.07
N GLN A 52 5.23 8.90 0.37
CA GLN A 52 5.35 10.31 0.78
C GLN A 52 4.48 11.24 -0.05
N ASN A 53 4.40 10.98 -1.35
CA ASN A 53 3.66 11.79 -2.32
C ASN A 53 2.75 10.92 -3.17
N ARG A 54 1.61 10.58 -2.60
CA ARG A 54 0.65 9.66 -3.20
C ARG A 54 0.08 10.12 -4.53
N PRO A 55 -0.29 11.41 -4.73
CA PRO A 55 -0.85 11.88 -6.00
C PRO A 55 0.19 11.99 -7.13
N ALA A 56 1.50 12.00 -6.82
CA ALA A 56 2.54 12.19 -7.83
C ALA A 56 2.42 11.19 -8.99
N GLN A 57 2.48 11.69 -10.21
CA GLN A 57 2.63 10.84 -11.39
C GLN A 57 4.10 10.41 -11.50
N ILE A 58 4.35 9.13 -11.81
CA ILE A 58 5.71 8.58 -11.90
C ILE A 58 5.93 8.11 -13.33
N VAL A 59 7.05 8.56 -13.91
CA VAL A 59 7.48 8.24 -15.26
C VAL A 59 8.86 7.60 -15.20
N TYR A 60 9.08 6.55 -15.98
CA TYR A 60 10.37 5.91 -16.12
C TYR A 60 10.91 6.15 -17.52
N GLU A 61 12.07 6.82 -17.61
CA GLU A 61 12.74 7.15 -18.86
C GLU A 61 14.01 6.33 -19.01
N ARG A 62 14.18 5.68 -20.13
CA ARG A 62 15.39 4.93 -20.47
C ARG A 62 16.54 5.87 -20.84
N ALA A 63 17.76 5.35 -20.88
CA ALA A 63 18.95 6.14 -21.22
C ALA A 63 18.90 6.72 -22.66
N ASP A 64 18.11 6.15 -23.55
CA ASP A 64 17.88 6.63 -24.92
C ASP A 64 16.75 7.70 -25.02
N GLY A 65 16.14 8.06 -23.90
CA GLY A 65 15.05 9.05 -23.82
C GLY A 65 13.66 8.46 -24.09
N THR A 66 13.53 7.15 -24.31
CA THR A 66 12.22 6.49 -24.46
C THR A 66 11.55 6.30 -23.09
N ILE A 67 10.22 6.43 -23.08
CA ILE A 67 9.44 6.13 -21.87
C ILE A 67 9.22 4.64 -21.75
N ASP A 68 9.53 4.10 -20.58
CA ASP A 68 9.30 2.71 -20.27
C ASP A 68 7.89 2.51 -19.69
N GLU A 69 6.98 2.04 -20.53
CA GLU A 69 5.59 1.76 -20.15
C GLU A 69 5.43 0.40 -19.43
N SER A 70 6.48 -0.42 -19.39
CA SER A 70 6.46 -1.77 -18.81
C SER A 70 6.50 -1.80 -17.28
N ALA A 71 6.26 -0.67 -16.64
CA ALA A 71 6.27 -0.53 -15.18
C ALA A 71 5.04 -1.15 -14.49
N ASP A 72 4.55 -2.29 -14.96
CA ASP A 72 3.65 -3.13 -14.20
C ASP A 72 4.38 -3.65 -12.96
N GLU A 73 3.89 -3.29 -11.79
CA GLU A 73 4.48 -3.69 -10.52
C GLU A 73 4.47 -5.20 -10.41
N GLU A 74 5.65 -5.82 -10.39
CA GLU A 74 5.79 -7.15 -9.82
C GLU A 74 5.42 -7.06 -8.33
N LEU A 75 4.25 -7.57 -8.00
CA LEU A 75 3.85 -7.70 -6.62
C LEU A 75 4.69 -8.81 -5.96
N PRO A 76 5.10 -8.65 -4.69
CA PRO A 76 5.89 -9.67 -3.99
C PRO A 76 5.07 -10.92 -3.62
N PHE A 77 3.80 -10.97 -4.02
CA PHE A 77 2.87 -12.08 -3.78
C PHE A 77 2.10 -12.41 -5.06
N ASP A 78 1.65 -13.65 -5.17
CA ASP A 78 0.84 -14.10 -6.32
C ASP A 78 -0.59 -13.57 -6.20
N ILE A 79 -0.91 -12.56 -7.00
CA ILE A 79 -2.27 -11.97 -7.06
C ILE A 79 -3.32 -12.94 -7.60
N ASN A 80 -2.93 -14.02 -8.29
CA ASN A 80 -3.83 -14.99 -8.89
C ASN A 80 -4.04 -16.24 -8.02
N ALA A 81 -3.40 -16.30 -6.86
CA ALA A 81 -3.63 -17.37 -5.90
C ALA A 81 -5.09 -17.39 -5.41
N ASP A 82 -5.64 -18.57 -5.11
CA ASP A 82 -6.98 -18.74 -4.52
C ASP A 82 -7.14 -17.96 -3.20
N VAL A 83 -6.07 -17.91 -2.42
CA VAL A 83 -5.93 -17.06 -1.22
C VAL A 83 -4.55 -16.39 -1.30
N ILE A 84 -4.56 -15.09 -1.40
CA ILE A 84 -3.33 -14.29 -1.44
C ILE A 84 -2.78 -14.20 -0.01
N ASP A 85 -1.66 -14.84 0.24
CA ASP A 85 -0.99 -14.79 1.55
C ASP A 85 -0.09 -13.54 1.62
N ILE A 86 -0.43 -12.61 2.50
CA ILE A 86 0.27 -11.34 2.68
C ILE A 86 1.16 -11.45 3.91
N THR A 87 2.46 -11.49 3.68
CA THR A 87 3.45 -11.51 4.76
C THR A 87 3.55 -10.15 5.45
N ASP A 88 4.23 -10.10 6.59
CA ASP A 88 4.50 -8.84 7.31
C ASP A 88 5.27 -7.84 6.45
N ALA A 89 6.21 -8.31 5.64
CA ALA A 89 7.00 -7.48 4.73
C ALA A 89 6.16 -6.92 3.58
N ASP A 90 5.15 -7.65 3.13
CA ASP A 90 4.33 -7.32 1.97
C ASP A 90 3.10 -6.50 2.32
N TYR A 91 2.75 -6.41 3.61
CA TYR A 91 1.50 -5.79 4.06
C TYR A 91 1.34 -4.33 3.58
N ALA A 92 2.37 -3.53 3.72
CA ALA A 92 2.33 -2.12 3.30
C ALA A 92 2.21 -1.99 1.76
N ILE A 93 2.85 -2.89 1.02
CA ILE A 93 2.79 -2.95 -0.45
C ILE A 93 1.37 -3.29 -0.89
N TRP A 94 0.80 -4.37 -0.33
CA TRP A 94 -0.57 -4.77 -0.58
C TRP A 94 -1.57 -3.67 -0.23
N TYR A 95 -1.43 -3.05 0.94
CA TYR A 95 -2.34 -2.00 1.40
C TYR A 95 -2.38 -0.81 0.44
N MET A 96 -1.20 -0.34 -0.01
CA MET A 96 -1.12 0.78 -0.95
C MET A 96 -1.67 0.40 -2.33
N ASP A 97 -1.28 -0.77 -2.87
CA ASP A 97 -1.78 -1.21 -4.18
C ASP A 97 -3.30 -1.44 -4.16
N ALA A 98 -3.84 -2.06 -3.11
CA ALA A 98 -5.28 -2.27 -2.96
C ALA A 98 -6.07 -0.96 -2.81
N GLN A 99 -5.45 0.06 -2.24
CA GLN A 99 -6.06 1.38 -2.11
C GLN A 99 -6.03 2.17 -3.43
N ASP A 100 -4.95 2.05 -4.21
CA ASP A 100 -4.79 2.73 -5.51
C ASP A 100 -5.56 1.99 -6.62
N ASN A 101 -5.58 0.67 -6.58
CA ASN A 101 -6.18 -0.22 -7.57
C ASN A 101 -7.23 -1.17 -6.96
N PRO A 102 -8.27 -0.67 -6.28
CA PRO A 102 -9.17 -1.52 -5.50
C PRO A 102 -9.86 -2.61 -6.34
N LYS A 103 -10.18 -2.32 -7.59
CA LYS A 103 -10.80 -3.29 -8.52
C LYS A 103 -9.95 -4.52 -8.79
N LYS A 104 -8.63 -4.41 -8.66
CA LYS A 104 -7.67 -5.51 -8.84
C LYS A 104 -7.87 -6.62 -7.80
N TYR A 105 -8.41 -6.25 -6.63
CA TYR A 105 -8.63 -7.14 -5.50
C TYR A 105 -10.10 -7.50 -5.27
N ASP A 106 -11.03 -6.94 -6.03
CA ASP A 106 -12.46 -7.19 -5.86
C ASP A 106 -12.80 -8.67 -6.06
N GLY A 107 -13.46 -9.30 -5.08
CA GLY A 107 -13.76 -10.73 -5.06
C GLY A 107 -12.57 -11.64 -4.69
N LYS A 108 -11.38 -11.12 -4.46
CA LYS A 108 -10.21 -11.93 -4.07
C LYS A 108 -10.18 -12.17 -2.56
N LYS A 109 -9.64 -13.33 -2.18
CA LYS A 109 -9.41 -13.69 -0.77
C LYS A 109 -7.98 -13.37 -0.38
N ILE A 110 -7.82 -12.70 0.75
CA ILE A 110 -6.52 -12.37 1.31
C ILE A 110 -6.39 -12.94 2.71
N LYS A 111 -5.17 -13.32 3.08
CA LYS A 111 -4.83 -13.82 4.41
C LYS A 111 -3.65 -13.06 4.96
N PHE A 112 -3.74 -12.60 6.20
CA PHE A 112 -2.64 -11.90 6.88
C PHE A 112 -2.81 -11.92 8.40
N LEU A 113 -1.70 -11.69 9.12
CA LEU A 113 -1.70 -11.44 10.55
C LEU A 113 -2.03 -9.98 10.81
N ALA A 114 -3.08 -9.71 11.59
CA ALA A 114 -3.59 -8.37 11.85
C ALA A 114 -3.60 -8.01 13.34
N LEU A 115 -3.27 -6.77 13.64
CA LEU A 115 -3.65 -6.12 14.89
C LEU A 115 -5.05 -5.54 14.76
N VAL A 116 -5.91 -5.81 15.70
CA VAL A 116 -7.33 -5.41 15.66
C VAL A 116 -7.54 -4.02 16.24
N TYR A 117 -8.08 -3.10 15.44
CA TYR A 117 -8.67 -1.87 15.92
C TYR A 117 -10.20 -2.01 15.97
N ASN A 118 -10.74 -2.20 17.17
CA ASN A 118 -12.15 -2.49 17.40
C ASN A 118 -12.71 -1.70 18.61
N PRO A 119 -12.85 -0.36 18.49
CA PRO A 119 -13.50 0.42 19.54
C PRO A 119 -15.00 0.08 19.63
N GLU A 120 -15.58 0.15 20.83
CA GLU A 120 -16.94 -0.25 21.13
C GLU A 120 -18.00 0.33 20.16
N LYS A 121 -17.86 1.61 19.78
CA LYS A 121 -18.76 2.28 18.82
C LYS A 121 -18.74 1.62 17.42
N MET A 122 -17.62 1.03 17.03
CA MET A 122 -17.47 0.34 15.75
C MET A 122 -17.97 -1.11 15.86
N SER A 123 -17.58 -1.78 16.93
CA SER A 123 -17.98 -3.14 17.26
C SER A 123 -19.50 -3.30 17.29
N ARG A 124 -20.22 -2.43 17.99
CA ARG A 124 -21.69 -2.43 18.01
C ARG A 124 -22.37 -2.27 16.63
N LYS A 125 -21.62 -1.86 15.62
CA LYS A 125 -22.09 -1.75 14.23
C LYS A 125 -21.72 -2.95 13.37
N GLY A 126 -21.20 -4.02 13.96
CA GLY A 126 -20.71 -5.18 13.22
C GLY A 126 -19.47 -4.88 12.38
N MET A 127 -18.56 -4.04 12.87
CA MET A 127 -17.40 -3.61 12.11
C MET A 127 -16.14 -3.53 13.00
N PHE A 128 -14.99 -3.76 12.41
CA PHE A 128 -13.68 -3.51 13.00
C PHE A 128 -12.65 -3.21 11.89
N VAL A 129 -11.43 -2.90 12.25
CA VAL A 129 -10.34 -2.68 11.29
C VAL A 129 -9.20 -3.62 11.66
N PRO A 130 -8.98 -4.71 10.90
CA PRO A 130 -7.75 -5.47 10.97
C PRO A 130 -6.66 -4.71 10.23
N GLY A 131 -5.52 -4.52 10.85
CA GLY A 131 -4.46 -3.70 10.27
C GLY A 131 -3.10 -3.96 10.86
N ARG A 132 -2.13 -3.16 10.46
CA ARG A 132 -0.74 -3.18 10.93
C ARG A 132 -0.24 -1.76 11.11
N PHE A 133 0.72 -1.59 12.01
CA PHE A 133 1.53 -0.39 12.01
C PHE A 133 2.58 -0.49 10.91
N ALA A 134 2.65 0.51 10.07
CA ALA A 134 3.67 0.65 9.05
C ALA A 134 4.40 1.99 9.22
N MET A 135 5.70 1.94 9.04
CA MET A 135 6.56 3.11 9.02
C MET A 135 6.79 3.51 7.57
N THR A 136 6.45 4.75 7.21
CA THR A 136 6.58 5.23 5.83
C THR A 136 7.96 5.81 5.54
N CYS A 137 8.49 6.66 6.41
CA CYS A 137 9.83 7.24 6.23
C CYS A 137 10.71 7.20 7.47
N CYS A 138 10.18 7.44 8.67
CA CYS A 138 10.93 7.44 9.92
C CYS A 138 10.05 6.98 11.08
N VAL A 139 10.65 6.79 12.25
CA VAL A 139 9.95 6.29 13.45
C VAL A 139 8.79 7.21 13.88
N GLU A 140 8.87 8.50 13.54
CA GLU A 140 7.84 9.49 13.86
C GLU A 140 6.61 9.38 12.94
N ASP A 141 6.74 8.69 11.79
CA ASP A 141 5.66 8.51 10.81
C ASP A 141 5.03 7.10 10.85
N VAL A 142 5.02 6.47 12.01
CA VAL A 142 4.35 5.20 12.18
C VAL A 142 2.84 5.40 12.17
N GLN A 143 2.17 4.81 11.19
CA GLN A 143 0.73 4.89 11.02
C GLN A 143 0.08 3.52 11.09
N PHE A 144 -1.13 3.46 11.63
CA PHE A 144 -1.95 2.26 11.58
C PHE A 144 -2.68 2.20 10.24
N LEU A 145 -2.33 1.21 9.42
CA LEU A 145 -2.92 0.96 8.12
C LEU A 145 -3.87 -0.23 8.21
N GLY A 146 -5.10 -0.07 7.72
CA GLY A 146 -6.07 -1.15 7.72
C GLY A 146 -7.33 -0.78 6.95
N PHE A 147 -7.99 -1.77 6.38
CA PHE A 147 -9.27 -1.60 5.71
C PHE A 147 -10.42 -1.94 6.66
N LYS A 148 -11.54 -1.27 6.44
CA LYS A 148 -12.79 -1.58 7.15
C LYS A 148 -13.17 -3.04 6.92
N CYS A 149 -13.52 -3.72 7.99
CA CYS A 149 -13.97 -5.09 7.95
C CYS A 149 -15.39 -5.19 8.51
N LYS A 150 -16.30 -5.81 7.77
CA LYS A 150 -17.68 -6.05 8.19
C LYS A 150 -17.81 -7.47 8.72
N TYR A 151 -18.15 -7.59 9.98
CA TYR A 151 -18.33 -8.87 10.66
C TYR A 151 -19.39 -8.76 11.74
N PRO A 152 -20.54 -9.44 11.61
CA PRO A 152 -21.66 -9.31 12.56
C PRO A 152 -21.30 -9.60 14.01
N LYS A 153 -20.33 -10.49 14.24
CA LYS A 153 -19.84 -10.86 15.57
C LYS A 153 -18.59 -10.10 16.00
N SER A 154 -18.40 -8.88 15.51
CA SER A 154 -17.22 -8.08 15.82
C SER A 154 -17.06 -7.79 17.32
N GLU A 155 -18.14 -7.86 18.11
CA GLU A 155 -18.10 -7.71 19.58
C GLU A 155 -17.31 -8.83 20.28
N GLU A 156 -17.18 -10.00 19.64
CA GLU A 156 -16.41 -11.13 20.16
C GLU A 156 -14.90 -10.94 19.93
N ILE A 157 -14.50 -9.96 19.08
CA ILE A 157 -13.09 -9.73 18.73
C ILE A 157 -12.49 -8.66 19.64
N GLY A 158 -11.47 -9.04 20.38
CA GLY A 158 -10.79 -8.15 21.34
C GLY A 158 -10.10 -6.95 20.66
N HIS A 159 -10.34 -5.75 21.16
CA HIS A 159 -9.59 -4.56 20.74
C HIS A 159 -8.09 -4.73 21.08
N LYS A 160 -7.20 -4.40 20.14
CA LYS A 160 -5.74 -4.58 20.24
C LYS A 160 -5.27 -6.04 20.33
N SER A 161 -6.12 -7.01 20.01
CA SER A 161 -5.70 -8.40 19.87
C SER A 161 -5.03 -8.65 18.52
N TRP A 162 -4.22 -9.70 18.45
CA TRP A 162 -3.65 -10.20 17.20
C TRP A 162 -4.48 -11.37 16.69
N ILE A 163 -4.83 -11.33 15.42
CA ILE A 163 -5.58 -12.39 14.75
C ILE A 163 -4.98 -12.74 13.40
N ASN A 164 -5.03 -14.00 13.02
CA ASN A 164 -4.90 -14.38 11.61
C ASN A 164 -6.29 -14.26 10.98
N ILE A 165 -6.39 -13.47 9.93
CA ILE A 165 -7.64 -13.27 9.22
C ILE A 165 -7.51 -13.73 7.77
N THR A 166 -8.51 -14.48 7.30
CA THR A 166 -8.77 -14.67 5.88
C THR A 166 -10.06 -13.94 5.53
N ALA A 167 -10.01 -13.02 4.59
CA ALA A 167 -11.14 -12.19 4.23
C ALA A 167 -11.27 -12.03 2.71
N GLU A 168 -12.49 -11.97 2.23
CA GLU A 168 -12.80 -11.58 0.85
C GLU A 168 -12.84 -10.05 0.75
N VAL A 169 -12.27 -9.50 -0.30
CA VAL A 169 -12.22 -8.05 -0.57
C VAL A 169 -13.39 -7.67 -1.47
N HIS A 170 -14.16 -6.66 -1.09
CA HIS A 170 -15.18 -6.06 -1.93
C HIS A 170 -14.97 -4.56 -2.07
N VAL A 171 -15.21 -4.03 -3.27
CA VAL A 171 -15.09 -2.59 -3.53
C VAL A 171 -16.40 -1.89 -3.26
N GLU A 172 -16.48 -1.18 -2.14
CA GLU A 172 -17.68 -0.50 -1.69
C GLU A 172 -17.45 0.98 -1.40
N PHE A 173 -18.54 1.75 -1.40
CA PHE A 173 -18.51 3.11 -0.92
C PHE A 173 -18.38 3.12 0.61
N ALA A 174 -17.38 3.80 1.12
CA ALA A 174 -17.24 4.04 2.55
C ALA A 174 -16.99 5.53 2.81
N LYS A 175 -17.71 6.09 3.79
CA LYS A 175 -17.57 7.51 4.17
C LYS A 175 -16.15 7.85 4.59
N GLU A 176 -15.49 6.90 5.22
CA GLU A 176 -14.12 7.00 5.71
C GLU A 176 -13.13 7.19 4.56
N TYR A 177 -13.41 6.59 3.39
CA TYR A 177 -12.57 6.71 2.18
C TYR A 177 -12.97 7.91 1.31
N ARG A 178 -14.09 8.59 1.63
CA ARG A 178 -14.71 9.62 0.79
C ARG A 178 -14.97 9.15 -0.65
N GLY A 179 -15.14 7.84 -0.84
CA GLY A 179 -15.28 7.19 -2.14
C GLY A 179 -15.40 5.68 -2.04
N LYS A 180 -15.16 5.00 -3.16
CA LYS A 180 -15.11 3.54 -3.21
C LYS A 180 -13.71 3.05 -2.83
N GLY A 181 -13.65 2.01 -2.01
CA GLY A 181 -12.40 1.40 -1.58
C GLY A 181 -12.62 -0.02 -1.06
N PRO A 182 -11.53 -0.73 -0.69
CA PRO A 182 -11.61 -2.10 -0.19
C PRO A 182 -12.35 -2.18 1.14
N VAL A 183 -13.30 -3.10 1.22
CA VAL A 183 -13.98 -3.51 2.45
C VAL A 183 -13.80 -5.01 2.59
N LEU A 184 -13.43 -5.48 3.76
CA LEU A 184 -13.11 -6.87 4.05
C LEU A 184 -14.31 -7.58 4.64
N TYR A 185 -14.52 -8.84 4.23
CA TYR A 185 -15.51 -9.74 4.76
C TYR A 185 -14.81 -11.02 5.20
N PRO A 186 -14.68 -11.29 6.51
CA PRO A 186 -14.01 -12.47 7.00
C PRO A 186 -14.69 -13.74 6.51
N VAL A 187 -13.89 -14.71 6.05
CA VAL A 187 -14.33 -16.06 5.69
C VAL A 187 -13.79 -17.11 6.67
N SER A 188 -12.71 -16.80 7.39
CA SER A 188 -12.19 -17.58 8.53
C SER A 188 -11.24 -16.76 9.40
#